data_d4391a08dca0484d6708d7fdcaecb7c2
#
_entry.id   d4391a08dca0484d6708d7fdcaecb7c2
#
_cell.length_a   1.000
_cell.length_b   1.000
_cell.length_c   1.000
_cell.angle_alpha   90.00
_cell.angle_beta   90.00
_cell.angle_gamma   90.00
#
_symmetry.space_group_name_H-M   'P 1'
#
loop_
_entity.id
_entity.type
_entity.pdbx_description
1 polymer ?
#
loop_
_entity_poly.entity_id
_entity_poly.type
_entity_poly.pdbx_seq_one_letter_code
_entity_poly.pdbx_strand_id
1 'polypeptide(L)'
;MATVAAGIANRISLSMPKANTDTRLDGAAKHFGAANIDIIRLDGAEKHFGAVRALGGVDFHVGAGECVGLVGHNGAGKSTLMHMVAGTLVPDSGAITVRGSAERDYSVPRALELGIRCVFQELSLCPNLSVAENTRINHPSLTGFGWRRKAAELIAAKLDEIFPGHGISASDIAGDLSIGRRQMVEVARAFTLTEDPLALVILDEPTSSLDAHTAGQLLAFVRRFVASGGSCILISHVLG
;
A
#
# COMPACT_ATOMS: atom_id res chain seq x y z
N MET A 1 29.77 22.62 0.47
CA MET A 1 29.44 21.60 -0.55
C MET A 1 29.36 20.26 0.18
N ALA A 2 28.18 19.85 0.59
CA ALA A 2 27.99 18.55 1.20
C ALA A 2 27.21 17.69 0.19
N THR A 3 27.95 16.82 -0.49
CA THR A 3 27.37 15.75 -1.31
C THR A 3 26.79 14.71 -0.34
N VAL A 4 25.48 14.75 -0.12
CA VAL A 4 24.80 13.65 0.55
C VAL A 4 24.71 12.53 -0.47
N ALA A 5 25.61 11.55 -0.34
CA ALA A 5 25.53 10.30 -1.07
C ALA A 5 24.19 9.67 -0.75
N ALA A 6 23.39 9.39 -1.79
CA ALA A 6 22.13 8.70 -1.68
C ALA A 6 22.37 7.34 -0.99
N GLY A 7 21.98 7.26 0.29
CA GLY A 7 21.91 6.00 0.99
C GLY A 7 20.77 5.20 0.35
N ILE A 8 21.16 4.15 -0.39
CA ILE A 8 20.26 3.22 -1.04
C ILE A 8 19.32 2.69 0.04
N ALA A 9 18.00 2.94 -0.08
CA ALA A 9 17.02 2.27 0.75
C ALA A 9 17.18 0.76 0.52
N ASN A 10 17.53 0.01 1.56
CA ASN A 10 17.68 -1.43 1.45
C ASN A 10 16.31 -2.04 1.15
N ARG A 11 16.19 -2.63 -0.03
CA ARG A 11 15.06 -3.44 -0.41
C ARG A 11 15.21 -4.81 0.27
N ILE A 12 14.31 -5.15 1.16
CA ILE A 12 14.18 -6.50 1.69
C ILE A 12 12.96 -7.12 1.03
N SER A 13 13.20 -8.00 0.06
CA SER A 13 12.15 -8.86 -0.49
C SER A 13 11.87 -9.98 0.51
N LEU A 14 10.69 -9.99 1.10
CA LEU A 14 10.20 -11.08 1.93
C LEU A 14 9.58 -12.13 1.00
N SER A 15 10.42 -12.96 0.38
CA SER A 15 9.93 -14.15 -0.32
C SER A 15 9.40 -15.13 0.72
N MET A 16 8.10 -15.40 0.70
CA MET A 16 7.49 -16.47 1.48
C MET A 16 7.93 -17.82 0.91
N PRO A 17 8.23 -18.84 1.75
CA PRO A 17 8.47 -20.18 1.25
C PRO A 17 7.20 -20.68 0.58
N LYS A 18 7.33 -21.08 -0.68
CA LYS A 18 6.29 -21.82 -1.40
C LYS A 18 5.99 -23.09 -0.61
N ALA A 19 4.71 -23.35 -0.35
CA ALA A 19 4.27 -24.57 0.27
C ALA A 19 4.83 -25.79 -0.53
N ASN A 20 5.59 -26.63 0.16
CA ASN A 20 6.20 -27.81 -0.39
C ASN A 20 5.10 -28.85 -0.59
N THR A 21 4.56 -28.97 -1.79
CA THR A 21 3.80 -30.14 -2.23
C THR A 21 4.71 -31.00 -3.07
N ASP A 22 5.43 -31.91 -2.39
CA ASP A 22 6.17 -32.97 -3.00
C ASP A 22 5.16 -34.00 -3.54
N THR A 23 4.91 -33.97 -4.84
CA THR A 23 4.29 -35.09 -5.55
C THR A 23 5.03 -35.25 -6.87
N ARG A 24 5.88 -36.27 -6.91
CA ARG A 24 6.55 -36.77 -8.13
C ARG A 24 5.48 -37.16 -9.14
N LEU A 25 5.53 -36.56 -10.33
CA LEU A 25 5.08 -37.13 -11.58
C LEU A 25 6.08 -36.76 -12.67
N ASP A 26 6.75 -37.77 -13.20
CA ASP A 26 7.60 -37.72 -14.40
C ASP A 26 6.75 -37.25 -15.59
N GLY A 27 7.24 -36.25 -16.29
CA GLY A 27 6.65 -35.79 -17.54
C GLY A 27 7.09 -34.37 -17.85
N ALA A 28 7.89 -34.20 -18.92
CA ALA A 28 8.47 -32.94 -19.38
C ALA A 28 7.44 -31.81 -19.48
N ALA A 29 7.24 -31.07 -18.42
CA ALA A 29 6.54 -29.80 -18.43
C ALA A 29 7.57 -28.69 -18.71
N LYS A 30 7.51 -28.13 -19.92
CA LYS A 30 8.18 -26.89 -20.24
C LYS A 30 7.67 -25.84 -19.24
N HIS A 31 8.53 -25.43 -18.33
CA HIS A 31 8.30 -24.23 -17.53
C HIS A 31 8.24 -23.04 -18.49
N PHE A 32 7.04 -22.66 -18.91
CA PHE A 32 6.76 -21.27 -19.21
C PHE A 32 6.75 -20.58 -17.84
N GLY A 33 7.89 -20.01 -17.45
CA GLY A 33 7.93 -19.09 -16.34
C GLY A 33 6.90 -18.01 -16.63
N ALA A 34 5.88 -17.87 -15.78
CA ALA A 34 5.05 -16.68 -15.78
C ALA A 34 6.01 -15.51 -15.67
N ALA A 35 6.05 -14.64 -16.69
CA ALA A 35 6.83 -13.44 -16.66
C ALA A 35 6.41 -12.73 -15.37
N ASN A 36 7.37 -12.44 -14.48
CA ASN A 36 7.10 -11.77 -13.22
C ASN A 36 6.74 -10.35 -13.60
N ILE A 37 5.43 -10.10 -13.76
CA ILE A 37 4.92 -8.80 -14.21
C ILE A 37 5.04 -7.85 -13.03
N ASP A 38 5.86 -6.81 -13.20
CA ASP A 38 5.91 -5.71 -12.23
C ASP A 38 4.53 -5.04 -12.16
N ILE A 39 4.00 -4.93 -10.94
CA ILE A 39 2.78 -4.14 -10.68
C ILE A 39 3.10 -2.67 -10.91
N ILE A 40 4.23 -2.20 -10.39
CA ILE A 40 4.76 -0.86 -10.63
C ILE A 40 6.27 -0.92 -10.74
N ARG A 41 6.81 -0.08 -11.64
CA ARG A 41 8.23 0.08 -11.85
C ARG A 41 8.55 1.56 -12.06
N LEU A 42 9.58 2.02 -11.38
CA LEU A 42 10.22 3.32 -11.59
C LEU A 42 11.61 3.06 -12.13
N ASP A 43 11.96 3.67 -13.24
CA ASP A 43 13.26 3.57 -13.88
C ASP A 43 13.94 4.93 -13.87
N GLY A 44 15.11 5.02 -13.23
CA GLY A 44 15.93 6.23 -13.16
C GLY A 44 15.20 7.42 -12.52
N ALA A 45 14.31 7.20 -11.54
CA ALA A 45 13.50 8.27 -10.96
C ALA A 45 14.35 9.29 -10.21
N GLU A 46 14.25 10.55 -10.60
CA GLU A 46 14.92 11.67 -9.94
C GLU A 46 13.91 12.66 -9.36
N LYS A 47 14.29 13.28 -8.24
CA LYS A 47 13.48 14.36 -7.64
C LYS A 47 14.33 15.36 -6.91
N HIS A 48 14.07 16.62 -7.19
CA HIS A 48 14.70 17.76 -6.52
C HIS A 48 13.64 18.62 -5.83
N PHE A 49 13.95 19.11 -4.66
CA PHE A 49 13.21 20.15 -3.95
C PHE A 49 14.13 21.34 -3.74
N GLY A 50 14.06 22.30 -4.65
CA GLY A 50 15.04 23.39 -4.71
C GLY A 50 16.46 22.84 -4.92
N ALA A 51 17.37 23.12 -3.99
CA ALA A 51 18.75 22.64 -4.04
C ALA A 51 18.95 21.22 -3.48
N VAL A 52 17.90 20.61 -2.93
CA VAL A 52 17.99 19.29 -2.31
C VAL A 52 17.61 18.21 -3.33
N ARG A 53 18.54 17.31 -3.62
CA ARG A 53 18.28 16.11 -4.43
C ARG A 53 17.71 15.01 -3.52
N ALA A 54 16.40 14.80 -3.56
CA ALA A 54 15.71 13.81 -2.74
C ALA A 54 15.82 12.40 -3.30
N LEU A 55 15.76 12.25 -4.64
CA LEU A 55 16.02 11.00 -5.36
C LEU A 55 17.00 11.26 -6.49
N GLY A 56 17.93 10.36 -6.69
CA GLY A 56 19.06 10.54 -7.61
C GLY A 56 19.20 9.44 -8.65
N GLY A 57 18.18 9.20 -9.47
CA GLY A 57 18.18 8.14 -10.48
C GLY A 57 17.94 6.78 -9.84
N VAL A 58 16.82 6.63 -9.13
CA VAL A 58 16.47 5.40 -8.39
C VAL A 58 15.65 4.47 -9.28
N ASP A 59 16.08 3.21 -9.34
CA ASP A 59 15.31 2.11 -9.90
C ASP A 59 14.57 1.40 -8.77
N PHE A 60 13.27 1.25 -8.92
CA PHE A 60 12.41 0.59 -7.94
C PHE A 60 11.29 -0.18 -8.64
N HIS A 61 10.96 -1.37 -8.16
CA HIS A 61 9.82 -2.13 -8.69
C HIS A 61 9.18 -3.01 -7.62
N VAL A 62 7.93 -3.36 -7.84
CA VAL A 62 7.17 -4.32 -7.03
C VAL A 62 6.51 -5.31 -7.98
N GLY A 63 6.83 -6.58 -7.83
CA GLY A 63 6.21 -7.67 -8.59
C GLY A 63 4.81 -8.04 -8.08
N ALA A 64 4.06 -8.76 -8.91
CA ALA A 64 2.77 -9.33 -8.51
C ALA A 64 2.95 -10.36 -7.38
N GLY A 65 2.12 -10.27 -6.33
CA GLY A 65 2.20 -11.16 -5.17
C GLY A 65 3.47 -10.96 -4.32
N GLU A 66 4.08 -9.79 -4.39
CA GLU A 66 5.29 -9.46 -3.64
C GLU A 66 4.99 -8.51 -2.46
N CYS A 67 5.66 -8.75 -1.33
CA CYS A 67 5.73 -7.81 -0.23
C CYS A 67 7.14 -7.23 -0.15
N VAL A 68 7.26 -5.91 -0.37
CA VAL A 68 8.53 -5.19 -0.31
C VAL A 68 8.62 -4.40 0.99
N GLY A 69 9.64 -4.66 1.81
CA GLY A 69 10.00 -3.83 2.95
C GLY A 69 10.90 -2.67 2.51
N LEU A 70 10.51 -1.44 2.79
CA LEU A 70 11.33 -0.26 2.53
C LEU A 70 11.89 0.27 3.84
N VAL A 71 13.18 0.10 4.04
CA VAL A 71 13.89 0.51 5.25
C VAL A 71 15.01 1.49 4.93
N GLY A 72 15.30 2.37 5.86
CA GLY A 72 16.37 3.37 5.75
C GLY A 72 16.17 4.49 6.76
N HIS A 73 17.25 5.25 7.00
CA HIS A 73 17.22 6.40 7.90
C HIS A 73 16.30 7.54 7.39
N ASN A 74 15.97 8.48 8.26
CA ASN A 74 15.21 9.67 7.86
C ASN A 74 16.00 10.47 6.83
N GLY A 75 15.30 10.97 5.79
CA GLY A 75 15.95 11.65 4.67
C GLY A 75 16.52 10.73 3.59
N ALA A 76 16.39 9.41 3.69
CA ALA A 76 16.84 8.46 2.65
C ALA A 76 15.97 8.45 1.37
N GLY A 77 14.99 9.34 1.24
CA GLY A 77 14.11 9.42 0.06
C GLY A 77 12.93 8.47 0.07
N LYS A 78 12.70 7.69 1.14
CA LYS A 78 11.59 6.72 1.22
C LYS A 78 10.22 7.35 0.95
N SER A 79 9.89 8.41 1.68
CA SER A 79 8.61 9.11 1.52
C SER A 79 8.47 9.72 0.12
N THR A 80 9.56 10.29 -0.45
CA THR A 80 9.55 10.81 -1.82
C THR A 80 9.24 9.72 -2.83
N LEU A 81 9.88 8.55 -2.70
CA LEU A 81 9.62 7.38 -3.54
C LEU A 81 8.16 6.92 -3.41
N MET A 82 7.63 6.82 -2.17
CA MET A 82 6.25 6.41 -1.93
C MET A 82 5.24 7.41 -2.47
N HIS A 83 5.51 8.70 -2.37
CA HIS A 83 4.67 9.73 -2.99
C HIS A 83 4.63 9.59 -4.51
N MET A 84 5.72 9.19 -5.17
CA MET A 84 5.71 8.89 -6.59
C MET A 84 4.87 7.64 -6.90
N VAL A 85 5.07 6.54 -6.13
CA VAL A 85 4.30 5.31 -6.32
C VAL A 85 2.81 5.54 -6.07
N ALA A 86 2.43 6.39 -5.12
CA ALA A 86 1.04 6.77 -4.83
C ALA A 86 0.44 7.78 -5.82
N GLY A 87 1.23 8.33 -6.74
CA GLY A 87 0.79 9.32 -7.72
C GLY A 87 0.60 10.74 -7.18
N THR A 88 1.05 11.01 -5.94
CA THR A 88 0.98 12.35 -5.33
C THR A 88 2.16 13.24 -5.72
N LEU A 89 3.22 12.65 -6.30
CA LEU A 89 4.43 13.35 -6.72
C LEU A 89 4.88 12.84 -8.08
N VAL A 90 5.17 13.79 -8.98
CA VAL A 90 5.72 13.48 -10.31
C VAL A 90 7.25 13.53 -10.24
N PRO A 91 7.99 12.57 -10.81
CA PRO A 91 9.43 12.64 -10.93
C PRO A 91 9.85 13.79 -11.85
N ASP A 92 11.03 14.36 -11.64
CA ASP A 92 11.61 15.38 -12.52
C ASP A 92 12.22 14.75 -13.77
N SER A 93 12.74 13.51 -13.64
CA SER A 93 13.19 12.65 -14.73
C SER A 93 12.99 11.17 -14.36
N GLY A 94 13.13 10.29 -15.36
CA GLY A 94 12.84 8.87 -15.25
C GLY A 94 11.44 8.51 -15.76
N ALA A 95 11.04 7.27 -15.56
CA ALA A 95 9.76 6.75 -16.04
C ALA A 95 9.01 5.97 -14.95
N ILE A 96 7.69 6.04 -14.99
CA ILE A 96 6.78 5.20 -14.20
C ILE A 96 6.06 4.27 -15.16
N THR A 97 6.11 2.99 -14.85
CA THR A 97 5.43 1.93 -15.60
C THR A 97 4.54 1.13 -14.65
N VAL A 98 3.28 0.91 -15.00
CA VAL A 98 2.34 0.10 -14.22
C VAL A 98 1.86 -1.04 -15.09
N ARG A 99 2.04 -2.27 -14.64
CA ARG A 99 1.71 -3.51 -15.37
C ARG A 99 2.25 -3.52 -16.82
N GLY A 100 3.47 -3.00 -17.01
CA GLY A 100 4.13 -2.93 -18.29
C GLY A 100 3.72 -1.77 -19.18
N SER A 101 2.77 -0.93 -18.75
CA SER A 101 2.33 0.27 -19.50
C SER A 101 2.98 1.52 -18.92
N ALA A 102 3.60 2.34 -19.77
CA ALA A 102 4.20 3.61 -19.35
C ALA A 102 3.09 4.62 -19.02
N GLU A 103 3.17 5.23 -17.85
CA GLU A 103 2.21 6.21 -17.35
C GLU A 103 2.83 7.61 -17.44
N ARG A 104 2.36 8.42 -18.40
CA ARG A 104 2.86 9.79 -18.62
C ARG A 104 2.23 10.82 -17.69
N ASP A 105 0.92 10.65 -17.42
CA ASP A 105 0.13 11.53 -16.57
C ASP A 105 -0.27 10.83 -15.27
N TYR A 106 0.73 10.18 -14.62
CA TYR A 106 0.51 9.42 -13.41
C TYR A 106 0.12 10.35 -12.26
N SER A 107 -1.02 10.08 -11.65
CA SER A 107 -1.65 10.91 -10.62
C SER A 107 -2.42 10.05 -9.63
N VAL A 108 -2.87 10.62 -8.51
CA VAL A 108 -3.67 9.88 -7.51
C VAL A 108 -4.92 9.25 -8.10
N PRO A 109 -5.76 9.94 -8.92
CA PRO A 109 -6.90 9.27 -9.56
C PRO A 109 -6.46 8.10 -10.44
N ARG A 110 -5.38 8.27 -11.19
CA ARG A 110 -4.87 7.21 -12.06
C ARG A 110 -4.32 6.02 -11.26
N ALA A 111 -3.60 6.26 -10.17
CA ALA A 111 -3.14 5.22 -9.25
C ALA A 111 -4.31 4.40 -8.68
N LEU A 112 -5.38 5.09 -8.24
CA LEU A 112 -6.60 4.44 -7.74
C LEU A 112 -7.28 3.57 -8.79
N GLU A 113 -7.43 4.04 -10.03
CA GLU A 113 -7.95 3.26 -11.16
C GLU A 113 -7.12 2.00 -11.44
N LEU A 114 -5.80 2.11 -11.29
CA LEU A 114 -4.87 0.99 -11.47
C LEU A 114 -4.81 0.05 -10.25
N GLY A 115 -5.57 0.34 -9.19
CA GLY A 115 -5.65 -0.46 -7.99
C GLY A 115 -4.48 -0.25 -7.02
N ILE A 116 -3.84 0.91 -7.06
CA ILE A 116 -2.76 1.28 -6.13
C ILE A 116 -3.36 2.16 -5.03
N ARG A 117 -3.18 1.77 -3.77
CA ARG A 117 -3.67 2.50 -2.60
C ARG A 117 -2.55 2.76 -1.61
N CYS A 118 -2.64 3.88 -0.90
CA CYS A 118 -1.64 4.28 0.07
C CYS A 118 -2.28 4.65 1.41
N VAL A 119 -1.71 4.12 2.48
CA VAL A 119 -1.90 4.57 3.85
C VAL A 119 -0.64 5.33 4.24
N PHE A 120 -0.76 6.64 4.35
CA PHE A 120 0.34 7.50 4.77
C PHE A 120 0.48 7.51 6.29
N GLN A 121 1.64 7.91 6.79
CA GLN A 121 1.90 8.08 8.21
C GLN A 121 0.93 9.10 8.85
N GLU A 122 0.61 10.17 8.13
CA GLU A 122 -0.44 11.11 8.53
C GLU A 122 -1.80 10.58 8.07
N LEU A 123 -2.72 10.39 9.04
CA LEU A 123 -4.06 9.86 8.75
C LEU A 123 -4.85 10.83 7.87
N SER A 124 -5.45 10.30 6.82
CA SER A 124 -6.23 11.07 5.84
C SER A 124 -7.74 11.08 6.12
N LEU A 125 -8.16 10.58 7.29
CA LEU A 125 -9.58 10.58 7.69
C LEU A 125 -10.09 11.99 7.92
N CYS A 126 -11.26 12.29 7.35
CA CYS A 126 -12.01 13.50 7.67
C CYS A 126 -12.64 13.36 9.07
N PRO A 127 -12.23 14.14 10.07
CA PRO A 127 -12.60 13.92 11.46
C PRO A 127 -14.10 14.10 11.72
N ASN A 128 -14.77 14.97 10.95
CA ASN A 128 -16.19 15.29 11.11
C ASN A 128 -17.14 14.30 10.41
N LEU A 129 -16.58 13.31 9.72
CA LEU A 129 -17.34 12.28 9.00
C LEU A 129 -17.33 10.98 9.77
N SER A 130 -18.40 10.18 9.60
CA SER A 130 -18.44 8.82 10.10
C SER A 130 -17.42 7.92 9.39
N VAL A 131 -17.13 6.76 9.97
CA VAL A 131 -16.27 5.72 9.37
C VAL A 131 -16.80 5.31 7.99
N ALA A 132 -18.13 5.12 7.84
CA ALA A 132 -18.75 4.79 6.56
C ALA A 132 -18.59 5.94 5.53
N GLU A 133 -18.75 7.18 5.95
CA GLU A 133 -18.59 8.35 5.05
C GLU A 133 -17.14 8.51 4.62
N ASN A 134 -16.18 8.30 5.51
CA ASN A 134 -14.76 8.25 5.18
C ASN A 134 -14.43 7.14 4.17
N THR A 135 -15.10 5.99 4.28
CA THR A 135 -14.91 4.87 3.35
C THR A 135 -15.37 5.24 1.94
N ARG A 136 -16.48 5.99 1.81
CA ARG A 136 -16.98 6.45 0.51
C ARG A 136 -15.99 7.33 -0.23
N ILE A 137 -15.15 8.10 0.46
CA ILE A 137 -14.15 8.98 -0.19
C ILE A 137 -13.24 8.17 -1.12
N ASN A 138 -12.89 6.94 -0.73
CA ASN A 138 -12.05 6.06 -1.54
C ASN A 138 -12.84 5.28 -2.62
N HIS A 139 -14.16 5.39 -2.61
CA HIS A 139 -15.06 4.67 -3.51
C HIS A 139 -16.09 5.60 -4.15
N PRO A 140 -15.71 6.42 -5.15
CA PRO A 140 -16.61 7.33 -5.83
C PRO A 140 -17.82 6.65 -6.48
N SER A 141 -17.73 5.35 -6.79
CA SER A 141 -18.83 4.54 -7.33
C SER A 141 -19.95 4.29 -6.34
N LEU A 142 -19.70 4.45 -5.02
CA LEU A 142 -20.74 4.35 -3.99
C LEU A 142 -21.65 5.58 -4.00
N THR A 143 -22.66 5.57 -4.88
CA THR A 143 -23.61 6.67 -5.10
C THR A 143 -25.06 6.20 -4.99
N GLY A 144 -26.00 7.15 -5.08
CA GLY A 144 -27.43 6.86 -5.11
C GLY A 144 -28.02 6.46 -3.75
N PHE A 145 -29.24 5.93 -3.79
CA PHE A 145 -29.96 5.51 -2.57
C PHE A 145 -29.28 4.30 -1.90
N GLY A 146 -29.08 4.37 -0.58
CA GLY A 146 -28.50 3.26 0.19
C GLY A 146 -26.96 3.18 0.20
N TRP A 147 -26.25 4.13 -0.37
CA TRP A 147 -24.79 4.14 -0.38
C TRP A 147 -24.17 4.07 1.04
N ARG A 148 -24.79 4.74 2.03
CA ARG A 148 -24.31 4.69 3.42
C ARG A 148 -24.31 3.27 3.98
N ARG A 149 -25.37 2.51 3.73
CA ARG A 149 -25.45 1.10 4.13
C ARG A 149 -24.36 0.27 3.45
N LYS A 150 -24.18 0.43 2.14
CA LYS A 150 -23.14 -0.28 1.39
C LYS A 150 -21.74 0.06 1.90
N ALA A 151 -21.45 1.34 2.15
CA ALA A 151 -20.18 1.78 2.71
C ALA A 151 -19.95 1.22 4.13
N ALA A 152 -21.01 1.20 4.97
CA ALA A 152 -20.95 0.64 6.31
C ALA A 152 -20.67 -0.87 6.29
N GLU A 153 -21.38 -1.64 5.45
CA GLU A 153 -21.17 -3.09 5.27
C GLU A 153 -19.73 -3.36 4.79
N LEU A 154 -19.24 -2.59 3.81
CA LEU A 154 -17.92 -2.74 3.23
C LEU A 154 -16.80 -2.55 4.27
N ILE A 155 -16.87 -1.46 5.04
CA ILE A 155 -15.82 -1.16 6.02
C ILE A 155 -15.91 -2.07 7.24
N ALA A 156 -17.13 -2.40 7.73
CA ALA A 156 -17.29 -3.29 8.85
C ALA A 156 -16.72 -4.68 8.54
N ALA A 157 -17.05 -5.25 7.39
CA ALA A 157 -16.51 -6.54 6.97
C ALA A 157 -14.97 -6.52 6.90
N LYS A 158 -14.37 -5.43 6.42
CA LYS A 158 -12.92 -5.32 6.33
C LYS A 158 -12.26 -5.11 7.69
N LEU A 159 -12.87 -4.34 8.57
CA LEU A 159 -12.41 -4.18 9.95
C LEU A 159 -12.44 -5.52 10.69
N ASP A 160 -13.54 -6.28 10.59
CA ASP A 160 -13.67 -7.60 11.20
C ASP A 160 -12.63 -8.59 10.66
N GLU A 161 -12.34 -8.53 9.35
CA GLU A 161 -11.35 -9.40 8.70
C GLU A 161 -9.92 -9.13 9.16
N ILE A 162 -9.54 -7.84 9.30
CA ILE A 162 -8.17 -7.43 9.65
C ILE A 162 -7.97 -7.43 11.16
N PHE A 163 -8.95 -6.89 11.92
CA PHE A 163 -8.87 -6.59 13.34
C PHE A 163 -10.05 -7.19 14.11
N PRO A 164 -10.16 -8.52 14.21
CA PRO A 164 -11.24 -9.15 14.97
C PRO A 164 -11.36 -8.57 16.38
N GLY A 165 -12.57 -8.16 16.78
CA GLY A 165 -12.82 -7.57 18.09
C GLY A 165 -12.47 -6.07 18.20
N HIS A 166 -12.31 -5.35 17.09
CA HIS A 166 -11.92 -3.94 17.04
C HIS A 166 -12.88 -2.97 17.76
N GLY A 167 -14.17 -3.31 17.89
CA GLY A 167 -15.16 -2.50 18.59
C GLY A 167 -15.43 -1.12 17.98
N ILE A 168 -15.27 -0.96 16.67
CA ILE A 168 -15.53 0.26 15.90
C ILE A 168 -16.83 0.08 15.13
N SER A 169 -17.78 1.04 15.26
CA SER A 169 -18.98 1.08 14.45
C SER A 169 -18.76 1.90 13.17
N ALA A 170 -19.36 1.47 12.07
CA ALA A 170 -19.37 2.24 10.83
C ALA A 170 -20.05 3.63 10.97
N SER A 171 -20.87 3.83 12.00
CA SER A 171 -21.50 5.10 12.35
C SER A 171 -20.66 5.99 13.26
N ASP A 172 -19.58 5.48 13.86
CA ASP A 172 -18.71 6.28 14.72
C ASP A 172 -18.11 7.44 13.93
N ILE A 173 -18.03 8.61 14.59
CA ILE A 173 -17.36 9.78 14.00
C ILE A 173 -15.85 9.59 14.12
N ALA A 174 -15.13 9.74 13.01
CA ALA A 174 -13.71 9.45 12.95
C ALA A 174 -12.89 10.28 13.96
N GLY A 175 -13.30 11.53 14.22
CA GLY A 175 -12.65 12.41 15.19
C GLY A 175 -12.75 11.94 16.63
N ASP A 176 -13.80 11.20 16.98
CA ASP A 176 -14.04 10.71 18.36
C ASP A 176 -13.29 9.40 18.65
N LEU A 177 -12.73 8.76 17.61
CA LEU A 177 -11.93 7.56 17.76
C LEU A 177 -10.54 7.86 18.32
N SER A 178 -10.00 6.95 19.13
CA SER A 178 -8.58 7.00 19.53
C SER A 178 -7.66 6.91 18.32
N ILE A 179 -6.41 7.36 18.45
CA ILE A 179 -5.44 7.35 17.34
C ILE A 179 -5.24 5.92 16.78
N GLY A 180 -5.17 4.90 17.62
CA GLY A 180 -5.06 3.50 17.19
C GLY A 180 -6.29 3.04 16.41
N ARG A 181 -7.52 3.38 16.85
CA ARG A 181 -8.74 3.06 16.12
C ARG A 181 -8.84 3.80 14.79
N ARG A 182 -8.42 5.05 14.74
CA ARG A 182 -8.29 5.78 13.46
C ARG A 182 -7.32 5.11 12.51
N GLN A 183 -6.18 4.63 13.02
CA GLN A 183 -5.22 3.86 12.23
C GLN A 183 -5.83 2.57 11.67
N MET A 184 -6.60 1.82 12.50
CA MET A 184 -7.32 0.62 12.05
C MET A 184 -8.30 0.94 10.92
N VAL A 185 -9.07 2.03 11.03
CA VAL A 185 -10.01 2.47 9.98
C VAL A 185 -9.26 2.86 8.70
N GLU A 186 -8.16 3.61 8.81
CA GLU A 186 -7.35 4.04 7.67
C GLU A 186 -6.81 2.84 6.90
N VAL A 187 -6.23 1.87 7.62
CA VAL A 187 -5.75 0.62 7.05
C VAL A 187 -6.89 -0.18 6.43
N ALA A 188 -7.98 -0.42 7.17
CA ALA A 188 -9.09 -1.20 6.64
C ALA A 188 -9.68 -0.58 5.37
N ARG A 189 -9.82 0.74 5.33
CA ARG A 189 -10.30 1.50 4.17
C ARG A 189 -9.43 1.27 2.92
N ALA A 190 -8.11 1.17 3.07
CA ALA A 190 -7.21 0.91 1.95
C ALA A 190 -7.41 -0.49 1.33
N PHE A 191 -7.86 -1.46 2.13
CA PHE A 191 -8.14 -2.82 1.68
C PHE A 191 -9.60 -3.08 1.28
N THR A 192 -10.50 -2.09 1.39
CA THR A 192 -11.86 -2.25 0.89
C THR A 192 -11.89 -2.36 -0.63
N LEU A 193 -12.76 -3.22 -1.15
CA LEU A 193 -12.94 -3.46 -2.58
C LEU A 193 -14.35 -3.10 -3.01
N THR A 194 -14.47 -2.43 -4.14
CA THR A 194 -15.69 -2.29 -4.91
C THR A 194 -15.50 -2.95 -6.29
N GLU A 195 -15.76 -2.26 -7.37
CA GLU A 195 -15.54 -2.76 -8.73
C GLU A 195 -14.07 -2.65 -9.17
N ASP A 196 -13.31 -1.74 -8.55
CA ASP A 196 -11.92 -1.51 -8.89
C ASP A 196 -11.00 -2.59 -8.30
N PRO A 197 -10.03 -3.08 -9.07
CA PRO A 197 -9.06 -4.06 -8.59
C PRO A 197 -8.15 -3.44 -7.52
N LEU A 198 -7.69 -4.26 -6.57
CA LEU A 198 -6.64 -3.90 -5.63
C LEU A 198 -5.37 -4.64 -6.02
N ALA A 199 -4.39 -3.93 -6.56
CA ALA A 199 -3.15 -4.49 -7.05
C ALA A 199 -2.00 -4.32 -6.06
N LEU A 200 -1.92 -3.13 -5.43
CA LEU A 200 -0.82 -2.76 -4.54
C LEU A 200 -1.35 -1.92 -3.39
N VAL A 201 -0.96 -2.25 -2.17
CA VAL A 201 -1.20 -1.41 -0.99
C VAL A 201 0.14 -0.98 -0.40
N ILE A 202 0.29 0.33 -0.22
CA ILE A 202 1.42 0.96 0.44
C ILE A 202 0.99 1.27 1.87
N LEU A 203 1.78 0.80 2.83
CA LEU A 203 1.55 1.01 4.26
C LEU A 203 2.77 1.72 4.85
N ASP A 204 2.63 3.01 5.16
CA ASP A 204 3.69 3.82 5.77
C ASP A 204 3.50 3.83 7.29
N GLU A 205 4.38 3.15 8.00
CA GLU A 205 4.37 2.96 9.46
C GLU A 205 3.02 2.53 10.04
N PRO A 206 2.37 1.50 9.47
CA PRO A 206 0.99 1.19 9.79
C PRO A 206 0.77 0.69 11.22
N THR A 207 1.84 0.35 11.93
CA THR A 207 1.79 -0.20 13.29
C THR A 207 2.18 0.79 14.38
N SER A 208 2.59 2.01 14.01
CA SER A 208 3.14 3.00 14.96
C SER A 208 2.18 3.40 16.09
N SER A 209 0.88 3.37 15.84
CA SER A 209 -0.17 3.74 16.80
C SER A 209 -0.98 2.54 17.30
N LEU A 210 -0.57 1.31 16.98
CA LEU A 210 -1.24 0.07 17.35
C LEU A 210 -0.50 -0.62 18.51
N ASP A 211 -1.26 -1.28 19.38
CA ASP A 211 -0.67 -2.21 20.35
C ASP A 211 -0.13 -3.47 19.65
N ALA A 212 0.69 -4.26 20.36
CA ALA A 212 1.36 -5.43 19.78
C ALA A 212 0.38 -6.49 19.23
N HIS A 213 -0.79 -6.66 19.89
CA HIS A 213 -1.81 -7.61 19.44
C HIS A 213 -2.42 -7.17 18.12
N THR A 214 -2.88 -5.93 18.05
CA THR A 214 -3.49 -5.33 16.85
C THR A 214 -2.49 -5.24 15.69
N ALA A 215 -1.23 -4.89 15.97
CA ALA A 215 -0.16 -4.92 14.97
C ALA A 215 0.06 -6.34 14.42
N GLY A 216 0.02 -7.36 15.30
CA GLY A 216 0.09 -8.77 14.89
C GLY A 216 -1.06 -9.19 13.98
N GLN A 217 -2.30 -8.74 14.25
CA GLN A 217 -3.46 -8.99 13.39
C GLN A 217 -3.25 -8.41 11.99
N LEU A 218 -2.79 -7.15 11.91
CA LEU A 218 -2.50 -6.49 10.63
C LEU A 218 -1.44 -7.26 9.82
N LEU A 219 -0.31 -7.61 10.45
CA LEU A 219 0.77 -8.31 9.76
C LEU A 219 0.33 -9.71 9.29
N ALA A 220 -0.48 -10.41 10.08
CA ALA A 220 -1.08 -11.68 9.69
C ALA A 220 -2.02 -11.53 8.48
N PHE A 221 -2.82 -10.48 8.47
CA PHE A 221 -3.68 -10.16 7.30
C PHE A 221 -2.85 -9.84 6.05
N VAL A 222 -1.83 -8.97 6.15
CA VAL A 222 -0.94 -8.64 5.02
C VAL A 222 -0.30 -9.89 4.44
N ARG A 223 0.14 -10.85 5.29
CA ARG A 223 0.68 -12.12 4.81
C ARG A 223 -0.34 -12.92 3.99
N ARG A 224 -1.60 -13.01 4.46
CA ARG A 224 -2.68 -13.69 3.72
C ARG A 224 -2.99 -12.97 2.40
N PHE A 225 -3.05 -11.64 2.41
CA PHE A 225 -3.28 -10.82 1.23
C PHE A 225 -2.21 -11.04 0.16
N VAL A 226 -0.93 -11.07 0.54
CA VAL A 226 0.17 -11.36 -0.37
C VAL A 226 0.10 -12.82 -0.87
N ALA A 227 -0.19 -13.77 0.01
CA ALA A 227 -0.35 -15.18 -0.36
C ALA A 227 -1.52 -15.41 -1.35
N SER A 228 -2.53 -14.55 -1.34
CA SER A 228 -3.65 -14.57 -2.31
C SER A 228 -3.34 -13.83 -3.63
N GLY A 229 -2.12 -13.34 -3.81
CA GLY A 229 -1.67 -12.67 -5.04
C GLY A 229 -1.69 -11.15 -5.00
N GLY A 230 -2.07 -10.53 -3.88
CA GLY A 230 -1.96 -9.09 -3.67
C GLY A 230 -0.50 -8.66 -3.47
N SER A 231 -0.19 -7.39 -3.74
CA SER A 231 1.15 -6.86 -3.52
C SER A 231 1.14 -5.76 -2.46
N CYS A 232 2.23 -5.64 -1.69
CA CYS A 232 2.32 -4.69 -0.60
C CYS A 232 3.70 -4.03 -0.53
N ILE A 233 3.73 -2.76 -0.14
CA ILE A 233 4.94 -2.08 0.32
C ILE A 233 4.74 -1.75 1.80
N LEU A 234 5.67 -2.19 2.65
CA LEU A 234 5.72 -1.86 4.07
C LEU A 234 6.88 -0.94 4.33
N ILE A 235 6.62 0.23 4.89
CA ILE A 235 7.65 1.15 5.34
C ILE A 235 7.70 1.06 6.86
N SER A 236 8.89 0.83 7.40
CA SER A 236 9.12 0.81 8.84
C SER A 236 10.50 1.37 9.17
N HIS A 237 10.59 2.11 10.27
CA HIS A 237 11.87 2.55 10.84
C HIS A 237 12.51 1.45 11.70
N VAL A 238 11.74 0.45 12.11
CA VAL A 238 12.18 -0.65 12.99
C VAL A 238 11.83 -1.97 12.32
N LEU A 239 12.85 -2.64 11.79
CA LEU A 239 12.81 -4.08 11.59
C LEU A 239 13.52 -4.70 12.79
N GLY A 240 12.76 -5.00 13.83
CA GLY A 240 13.19 -5.80 14.97
C GLY A 240 12.86 -7.26 14.74
#